data_db0036a96e358fd142fe9dae818b721b
#
_entry.id   db0036a96e358fd142fe9dae818b721b
#
_cell.length_a   1.000
_cell.length_b   1.000
_cell.length_c   1.000
_cell.angle_alpha   90.00
_cell.angle_beta   90.00
_cell.angle_gamma   90.00
#
_symmetry.space_group_name_H-M   'P 1'
#
loop_
_entity.id
_entity.type
_entity.pdbx_description
1 polymer ?
#
loop_
_entity_poly.entity_id
_entity_poly.type
_entity_poly.pdbx_seq_one_letter_code
_entity_poly.pdbx_strand_id
1 'polypeptide(L)'
;MLTVSPIRHWKDGAPGNQLSKSTLIVAVHRLVEMYSDNVFYFPSYELMMDDLRDYRFYDDDMLHPSPKAIEYIWSKFSRVLIDDDSMKLAAQIQKIIQAAGHRPFNTDTPEHKRFVDKILKSIQDIKLIHPSINFEREIAILKGEQ
;
A
#
# COMPACT_ATOMS: atom_id res chain seq x y z
N MET A 1 -0.72 -3.30 -16.40
CA MET A 1 -1.97 -3.23 -15.60
C MET A 1 -2.54 -1.81 -15.65
N LEU A 2 -3.88 -1.69 -15.75
CA LEU A 2 -4.62 -0.43 -15.68
C LEU A 2 -5.60 -0.48 -14.50
N THR A 3 -5.93 0.67 -13.95
CA THR A 3 -6.96 0.82 -12.91
C THR A 3 -7.55 2.23 -12.99
N VAL A 4 -8.80 2.39 -12.57
CA VAL A 4 -9.42 3.71 -12.40
C VAL A 4 -9.42 4.04 -10.91
N SER A 5 -8.84 5.21 -10.57
CA SER A 5 -8.75 5.65 -9.17
C SER A 5 -10.14 5.79 -8.53
N PRO A 6 -10.35 5.31 -7.31
CA PRO A 6 -11.60 5.49 -6.57
C PRO A 6 -11.77 6.92 -6.02
N ILE A 7 -10.71 7.74 -5.99
CA ILE A 7 -10.77 9.11 -5.48
C ILE A 7 -11.71 9.95 -6.33
N ARG A 8 -12.61 10.70 -5.69
CA ARG A 8 -13.54 11.59 -6.38
C ARG A 8 -12.82 12.83 -6.90
N HIS A 9 -13.06 13.16 -8.15
CA HIS A 9 -12.55 14.39 -8.78
C HIS A 9 -13.60 15.50 -8.65
N TRP A 10 -13.47 16.31 -7.59
CA TRP A 10 -14.52 17.27 -7.19
C TRP A 10 -14.47 18.62 -7.91
N LYS A 11 -13.36 18.92 -8.59
CA LYS A 11 -13.18 20.20 -9.28
C LYS A 11 -14.30 20.52 -10.30
N ASP A 12 -14.79 19.50 -10.97
CA ASP A 12 -15.83 19.64 -12.02
C ASP A 12 -17.22 19.24 -11.50
N GLY A 13 -17.38 19.14 -10.18
CA GLY A 13 -18.61 18.71 -9.52
C GLY A 13 -18.95 17.23 -9.73
N ALA A 14 -20.04 16.77 -9.09
CA ALA A 14 -20.46 15.38 -9.14
C ALA A 14 -20.78 14.88 -10.57
N PRO A 15 -21.50 15.63 -11.42
CA PRO A 15 -21.74 15.21 -12.80
C PRO A 15 -20.47 15.06 -13.62
N GLY A 16 -19.54 16.03 -13.49
CA GLY A 16 -18.25 15.99 -14.21
C GLY A 16 -17.37 14.83 -13.74
N ASN A 17 -17.32 14.57 -12.44
CA ASN A 17 -16.65 13.39 -11.89
C ASN A 17 -17.21 12.09 -12.49
N GLN A 18 -18.55 11.94 -12.49
CA GLN A 18 -19.19 10.73 -13.00
C GLN A 18 -18.91 10.54 -14.51
N LEU A 19 -19.00 11.60 -15.30
CA LEU A 19 -18.69 11.56 -16.73
C LEU A 19 -17.23 11.16 -16.98
N SER A 20 -16.30 11.75 -16.26
CA SER A 20 -14.86 11.44 -16.33
C SER A 20 -14.59 9.97 -16.00
N LYS A 21 -15.14 9.47 -14.89
CA LYS A 21 -14.96 8.06 -14.46
C LYS A 21 -15.54 7.10 -15.48
N SER A 22 -16.75 7.36 -15.99
CA SER A 22 -17.39 6.52 -17.00
C SER A 22 -16.58 6.47 -18.29
N THR A 23 -16.02 7.60 -18.73
CA THR A 23 -15.14 7.67 -19.90
C THR A 23 -13.88 6.83 -19.70
N LEU A 24 -13.23 6.95 -18.54
CA LEU A 24 -12.02 6.17 -18.21
C LEU A 24 -12.33 4.67 -18.18
N ILE A 25 -13.44 4.25 -17.56
CA ILE A 25 -13.84 2.85 -17.49
C ILE A 25 -14.04 2.28 -18.90
N VAL A 26 -14.79 2.96 -19.76
CA VAL A 26 -14.99 2.53 -21.15
C VAL A 26 -13.66 2.45 -21.90
N ALA A 27 -12.79 3.45 -21.75
CA ALA A 27 -11.49 3.46 -22.42
C ALA A 27 -10.60 2.31 -21.97
N VAL A 28 -10.54 2.04 -20.67
CA VAL A 28 -9.73 0.94 -20.11
C VAL A 28 -10.23 -0.42 -20.60
N HIS A 29 -11.53 -0.66 -20.61
CA HIS A 29 -12.09 -1.92 -21.10
C HIS A 29 -11.80 -2.14 -22.59
N ARG A 30 -11.88 -1.10 -23.41
CA ARG A 30 -11.48 -1.17 -24.82
C ARG A 30 -9.99 -1.51 -24.98
N LEU A 31 -9.12 -0.92 -24.16
CA LEU A 31 -7.69 -1.25 -24.18
C LEU A 31 -7.42 -2.71 -23.78
N VAL A 32 -8.15 -3.23 -22.80
CA VAL A 32 -8.05 -4.64 -22.41
C VAL A 32 -8.51 -5.56 -23.55
N GLU A 33 -9.62 -5.22 -24.24
CA GLU A 33 -10.10 -5.98 -25.40
C GLU A 33 -9.10 -5.95 -26.56
N MET A 34 -8.48 -4.80 -26.83
CA MET A 34 -7.50 -4.64 -27.94
C MET A 34 -6.15 -5.31 -27.65
N TYR A 35 -5.75 -5.42 -26.40
CA TYR A 35 -4.43 -5.88 -25.97
C TYR A 35 -4.50 -6.94 -24.87
N SER A 36 -5.40 -7.91 -25.02
CA SER A 36 -5.75 -8.91 -24.00
C SER A 36 -4.56 -9.68 -23.43
N ASP A 37 -3.50 -9.91 -24.22
CA ASP A 37 -2.31 -10.65 -23.79
C ASP A 37 -1.38 -9.85 -22.87
N ASN A 38 -1.45 -8.50 -22.90
CA ASN A 38 -0.49 -7.62 -22.25
C ASN A 38 -1.13 -6.60 -21.30
N VAL A 39 -2.45 -6.40 -21.40
CA VAL A 39 -3.18 -5.40 -20.63
C VAL A 39 -4.30 -6.07 -19.84
N PHE A 40 -4.33 -5.83 -18.54
CA PHE A 40 -5.41 -6.25 -17.67
C PHE A 40 -5.87 -5.10 -16.78
N TYR A 41 -7.10 -5.16 -16.32
CA TYR A 41 -7.73 -4.15 -15.47
C TYR A 41 -7.89 -4.65 -14.04
N PHE A 42 -7.47 -3.81 -13.07
CA PHE A 42 -7.79 -4.03 -11.67
C PHE A 42 -8.90 -3.05 -11.25
N PRO A 43 -10.07 -3.53 -10.76
CA PRO A 43 -11.28 -2.73 -10.60
C PRO A 43 -11.32 -1.96 -9.27
N SER A 44 -10.32 -1.11 -8.98
CA SER A 44 -10.28 -0.40 -7.69
C SER A 44 -11.42 0.60 -7.52
N TYR A 45 -11.92 1.18 -8.62
CA TYR A 45 -13.07 2.08 -8.60
C TYR A 45 -14.35 1.31 -8.23
N GLU A 46 -14.60 0.19 -8.86
CA GLU A 46 -15.78 -0.65 -8.60
C GLU A 46 -15.75 -1.24 -7.18
N LEU A 47 -14.60 -1.69 -6.70
CA LEU A 47 -14.45 -2.14 -5.32
C LEU A 47 -14.87 -1.04 -4.32
N MET A 48 -14.51 0.21 -4.57
CA MET A 48 -14.91 1.32 -3.71
C MET A 48 -16.41 1.64 -3.85
N MET A 49 -16.94 1.61 -5.09
CA MET A 49 -18.33 1.99 -5.35
C MET A 49 -19.33 0.89 -5.00
N ASP A 50 -18.95 -0.38 -5.11
CA ASP A 50 -19.84 -1.52 -4.93
C ASP A 50 -19.61 -2.26 -3.61
N ASP A 51 -18.39 -2.74 -3.33
CA ASP A 51 -18.09 -3.47 -2.10
C ASP A 51 -18.09 -2.55 -0.87
N LEU A 52 -17.58 -1.31 -1.03
CA LEU A 52 -17.39 -0.33 0.04
C LEU A 52 -18.41 0.83 -0.07
N ARG A 53 -19.66 0.48 -0.25
CA ARG A 53 -20.81 1.37 -0.53
C ARG A 53 -21.32 2.14 0.70
N ASP A 54 -20.42 2.61 1.58
CA ASP A 54 -20.81 3.28 2.82
C ASP A 54 -19.85 4.43 3.12
N TYR A 55 -20.35 5.54 3.67
CA TYR A 55 -19.53 6.73 4.00
C TYR A 55 -18.40 6.46 4.99
N ARG A 56 -18.51 5.45 5.86
CA ARG A 56 -17.42 5.02 6.76
C ARG A 56 -16.14 4.58 6.05
N PHE A 57 -16.21 4.32 4.75
CA PHE A 57 -15.07 3.95 3.92
C PHE A 57 -14.44 5.14 3.22
N TYR A 58 -14.96 6.34 3.43
CA TYR A 58 -14.34 7.60 3.04
C TYR A 58 -13.65 8.25 4.24
N ASP A 59 -12.64 9.04 3.97
CA ASP A 59 -12.00 9.90 4.97
C ASP A 59 -12.90 11.11 5.28
N ASP A 60 -12.51 11.96 6.24
CA ASP A 60 -13.29 13.12 6.68
C ASP A 60 -13.61 14.11 5.55
N ASP A 61 -12.79 14.15 4.51
CA ASP A 61 -13.03 15.00 3.33
C ASP A 61 -14.08 14.44 2.36
N MET A 62 -14.58 13.22 2.56
CA MET A 62 -15.58 12.54 1.73
C MET A 62 -15.13 12.30 0.27
N LEU A 63 -13.84 12.45 0.00
CA LEU A 63 -13.23 12.30 -1.34
C LEU A 63 -12.24 11.12 -1.38
N HIS A 64 -11.38 11.04 -0.38
CA HIS A 64 -10.36 10.00 -0.28
C HIS A 64 -10.92 8.76 0.42
N PRO A 65 -10.48 7.56 0.01
CA PRO A 65 -10.77 6.34 0.75
C PRO A 65 -10.16 6.38 2.15
N SER A 66 -10.90 5.93 3.15
CA SER A 66 -10.38 5.77 4.51
C SER A 66 -9.26 4.70 4.57
N PRO A 67 -8.42 4.69 5.61
CA PRO A 67 -7.39 3.65 5.79
C PRO A 67 -7.95 2.23 5.68
N LYS A 68 -9.16 2.00 6.20
CA LYS A 68 -9.84 0.71 6.11
C LYS A 68 -10.23 0.32 4.69
N ALA A 69 -10.67 1.29 3.88
CA ALA A 69 -10.97 1.07 2.47
C ALA A 69 -9.68 0.78 1.67
N ILE A 70 -8.61 1.51 1.95
CA ILE A 70 -7.29 1.28 1.33
C ILE A 70 -6.80 -0.14 1.64
N GLU A 71 -6.89 -0.57 2.89
CA GLU A 71 -6.50 -1.93 3.31
C GLU A 71 -7.32 -3.00 2.60
N TYR A 72 -8.64 -2.80 2.47
CA TYR A 72 -9.51 -3.72 1.76
C TYR A 72 -9.13 -3.85 0.28
N ILE A 73 -8.99 -2.72 -0.43
CA ILE A 73 -8.61 -2.70 -1.85
C ILE A 73 -7.21 -3.31 -2.02
N TRP A 74 -6.26 -2.97 -1.13
CA TRP A 74 -4.92 -3.56 -1.11
C TRP A 74 -4.94 -5.08 -0.93
N SER A 75 -5.79 -5.59 -0.04
CA SER A 75 -5.92 -7.03 0.18
C SER A 75 -6.40 -7.78 -1.06
N LYS A 76 -7.32 -7.17 -1.84
CA LYS A 76 -7.77 -7.74 -3.12
C LYS A 76 -6.68 -7.65 -4.19
N PHE A 77 -6.01 -6.50 -4.26
CA PHE A 77 -4.91 -6.26 -5.20
C PHE A 77 -3.76 -7.25 -4.97
N SER A 78 -3.24 -7.31 -3.76
CA SER A 78 -2.10 -8.13 -3.42
C SER A 78 -2.36 -9.63 -3.64
N ARG A 79 -3.56 -10.09 -3.32
CA ARG A 79 -3.95 -11.49 -3.51
C ARG A 79 -3.94 -11.95 -4.97
N VAL A 80 -4.19 -11.04 -5.90
CA VAL A 80 -4.32 -11.37 -7.34
C VAL A 80 -3.02 -11.09 -8.10
N LEU A 81 -2.25 -10.08 -7.67
CA LEU A 81 -1.19 -9.49 -8.47
C LEU A 81 0.20 -9.60 -7.87
N ILE A 82 0.32 -10.00 -6.62
CA ILE A 82 1.61 -10.14 -5.94
C ILE A 82 1.81 -11.61 -5.58
N ASP A 83 2.96 -12.14 -5.92
CA ASP A 83 3.33 -13.52 -5.57
C ASP A 83 3.60 -13.68 -4.07
N ASP A 84 3.50 -14.92 -3.60
CA ASP A 84 3.62 -15.25 -2.18
C ASP A 84 4.99 -14.87 -1.58
N ASP A 85 6.07 -14.95 -2.35
CA ASP A 85 7.41 -14.65 -1.84
C ASP A 85 7.61 -13.15 -1.70
N SER A 86 7.11 -12.35 -2.65
CA SER A 86 7.04 -10.89 -2.53
C SER A 86 6.16 -10.47 -1.33
N MET A 87 5.04 -11.15 -1.08
CA MET A 87 4.20 -10.88 0.09
C MET A 87 4.90 -11.21 1.42
N LYS A 88 5.64 -12.32 1.48
CA LYS A 88 6.45 -12.67 2.66
C LYS A 88 7.53 -11.62 2.92
N LEU A 89 8.24 -11.19 1.88
CA LEU A 89 9.25 -10.14 1.97
C LEU A 89 8.64 -8.82 2.44
N ALA A 90 7.52 -8.41 1.86
CA ALA A 90 6.80 -7.20 2.28
C ALA A 90 6.39 -7.26 3.76
N ALA A 91 5.92 -8.41 4.25
CA ALA A 91 5.59 -8.60 5.65
C ALA A 91 6.82 -8.52 6.58
N GLN A 92 7.99 -8.98 6.14
CA GLN A 92 9.25 -8.83 6.89
C GLN A 92 9.69 -7.37 6.96
N ILE A 93 9.65 -6.65 5.82
CA ILE A 93 9.96 -5.22 5.75
C ILE A 93 9.01 -4.41 6.63
N GLN A 94 7.72 -4.71 6.59
CA GLN A 94 6.72 -4.03 7.42
C GLN A 94 7.01 -4.17 8.92
N LYS A 95 7.46 -5.35 9.39
CA LYS A 95 7.88 -5.54 10.78
C LYS A 95 9.09 -4.68 11.15
N ILE A 96 10.05 -4.52 10.26
CA ILE A 96 11.22 -3.66 10.47
C ILE A 96 10.79 -2.19 10.58
N ILE A 97 9.94 -1.72 9.66
CA ILE A 97 9.42 -0.35 9.68
C ILE A 97 8.64 -0.07 10.97
N GLN A 98 7.77 -1.00 11.39
CA GLN A 98 7.02 -0.88 12.64
C GLN A 98 7.96 -0.87 13.86
N ALA A 99 8.98 -1.73 13.87
CA ALA A 99 9.97 -1.78 14.94
C ALA A 99 10.79 -0.48 15.04
N ALA A 100 11.21 0.09 13.92
CA ALA A 100 11.90 1.38 13.88
C ALA A 100 10.99 2.54 14.32
N GLY A 101 9.70 2.50 13.94
CA GLY A 101 8.72 3.51 14.35
C GLY A 101 8.27 3.41 15.81
N HIS A 102 8.56 2.31 16.51
CA HIS A 102 8.20 2.13 17.91
C HIS A 102 9.09 3.00 18.81
N ARG A 103 8.49 3.91 19.58
CA ARG A 103 9.21 4.70 20.58
C ARG A 103 9.22 3.96 21.93
N PRO A 104 10.35 3.38 22.36
CA PRO A 104 10.43 2.72 23.63
C PRO A 104 10.36 3.71 24.78
N PHE A 105 9.78 3.31 25.90
CA PHE A 105 9.72 4.14 27.10
C PHE A 105 11.12 4.30 27.76
N ASN A 106 11.99 3.28 27.62
CA ASN A 106 13.38 3.31 28.10
C ASN A 106 14.29 2.57 27.10
N THR A 107 15.26 3.29 26.54
CA THR A 107 16.22 2.80 25.56
C THR A 107 17.42 2.06 26.15
N ASP A 108 17.73 2.27 27.45
CA ASP A 108 18.94 1.74 28.09
C ASP A 108 18.79 0.33 28.68
N THR A 109 17.67 -0.32 28.46
CA THR A 109 17.45 -1.67 28.98
C THR A 109 18.14 -2.74 28.12
N PRO A 110 18.63 -3.83 28.75
CA PRO A 110 19.20 -4.97 28.02
C PRO A 110 18.21 -5.60 27.03
N GLU A 111 16.92 -5.58 27.36
CA GLU A 111 15.83 -6.07 26.52
C GLU A 111 15.70 -5.26 25.25
N HIS A 112 15.75 -3.93 25.35
CA HIS A 112 15.69 -3.03 24.21
C HIS A 112 16.92 -3.23 23.29
N LYS A 113 18.12 -3.34 23.86
CA LYS A 113 19.33 -3.60 23.07
C LYS A 113 19.23 -4.91 22.27
N ARG A 114 18.77 -5.99 22.91
CA ARG A 114 18.54 -7.28 22.23
C ARG A 114 17.46 -7.18 21.13
N PHE A 115 16.42 -6.40 21.36
CA PHE A 115 15.39 -6.16 20.35
C PHE A 115 15.98 -5.42 19.13
N VAL A 116 16.74 -4.35 19.33
CA VAL A 116 17.40 -3.60 18.25
C VAL A 116 18.36 -4.50 17.48
N ASP A 117 19.21 -5.28 18.17
CA ASP A 117 20.14 -6.21 17.54
C ASP A 117 19.43 -7.24 16.66
N LYS A 118 18.29 -7.76 17.12
CA LYS A 118 17.47 -8.70 16.35
C LYS A 118 16.92 -8.06 15.07
N ILE A 119 16.46 -6.81 15.13
CA ILE A 119 15.94 -6.11 13.97
C ILE A 119 17.07 -5.78 12.97
N LEU A 120 18.23 -5.30 13.48
CA LEU A 120 19.41 -5.03 12.62
C LEU A 120 19.89 -6.31 11.92
N LYS A 121 19.87 -7.45 12.60
CA LYS A 121 20.18 -8.75 11.98
C LYS A 121 19.17 -9.09 10.88
N SER A 122 17.87 -8.89 11.12
CA SER A 122 16.84 -9.12 10.08
C SER A 122 17.05 -8.23 8.85
N ILE A 123 17.49 -6.97 9.04
CA ILE A 123 17.84 -6.07 7.95
C ILE A 123 19.04 -6.63 7.16
N GLN A 124 20.09 -7.11 7.85
CA GLN A 124 21.26 -7.70 7.19
C GLN A 124 20.86 -8.94 6.36
N ASP A 125 20.05 -9.83 6.92
CA ASP A 125 19.59 -11.04 6.24
C ASP A 125 18.80 -10.70 4.96
N ILE A 126 17.93 -9.69 5.01
CA ILE A 126 17.19 -9.21 3.82
C ILE A 126 18.16 -8.59 2.80
N LYS A 127 19.11 -7.76 3.23
CA LYS A 127 20.07 -7.10 2.31
C LYS A 127 21.01 -8.08 1.62
N LEU A 128 21.30 -9.22 2.21
CA LEU A 128 22.09 -10.28 1.57
C LEU A 128 21.37 -10.86 0.33
N ILE A 129 20.06 -10.96 0.38
CA ILE A 129 19.25 -11.55 -0.72
C ILE A 129 18.75 -10.44 -1.65
N HIS A 130 18.43 -9.28 -1.11
CA HIS A 130 17.84 -8.13 -1.80
C HIS A 130 18.65 -6.86 -1.57
N PRO A 131 19.86 -6.72 -2.15
CA PRO A 131 20.79 -5.62 -1.86
C PRO A 131 20.27 -4.23 -2.32
N SER A 132 19.28 -4.19 -3.21
CA SER A 132 18.66 -2.95 -3.68
C SER A 132 17.70 -2.31 -2.68
N ILE A 133 17.27 -3.03 -1.63
CA ILE A 133 16.36 -2.49 -0.62
C ILE A 133 17.15 -1.60 0.34
N ASN A 134 16.74 -0.33 0.44
CA ASN A 134 17.36 0.64 1.31
C ASN A 134 16.68 0.67 2.69
N PHE A 135 17.48 0.52 3.76
CA PHE A 135 17.06 0.58 5.16
C PHE A 135 17.85 1.63 5.96
N GLU A 136 18.51 2.58 5.31
CA GLU A 136 19.36 3.58 5.99
C GLU A 136 18.57 4.37 7.03
N ARG A 137 17.35 4.77 6.70
CA ARG A 137 16.46 5.48 7.62
C ARG A 137 16.13 4.64 8.85
N GLU A 138 15.72 3.39 8.67
CA GLU A 138 15.35 2.49 9.76
C GLU A 138 16.55 2.17 10.65
N ILE A 139 17.74 1.97 10.05
CA ILE A 139 18.99 1.74 10.78
C ILE A 139 19.35 2.97 11.62
N ALA A 140 19.28 4.18 11.07
CA ALA A 140 19.57 5.42 11.80
C ALA A 140 18.63 5.60 13.00
N ILE A 141 17.33 5.37 12.81
CA ILE A 141 16.33 5.44 13.90
C ILE A 141 16.62 4.41 14.99
N LEU A 142 16.88 3.14 14.61
CA LEU A 142 17.17 2.06 15.56
C LEU A 142 18.46 2.29 16.38
N LYS A 143 19.44 2.98 15.80
CA LYS A 143 20.70 3.34 16.47
C LYS A 143 20.60 4.65 17.26
N GLY A 144 19.50 5.39 17.16
CA GLY A 144 19.36 6.71 17.80
C GLY A 144 20.17 7.82 17.11
N GLU A 145 20.56 7.61 15.87
CA GLU A 145 21.27 8.58 15.04
C GLU A 145 20.24 9.50 14.36
N GLN A 146 19.67 10.50 15.11
CA GLN A 146 18.79 11.55 14.57
C GLN A 146 19.49 12.90 14.57
#